data_1e4fff802dc0825f57475b7f22de023d
#
_entry.id   1e4fff802dc0825f57475b7f22de023d
#
_cell.length_a   1.000
_cell.length_b   1.000
_cell.length_c   1.000
_cell.angle_alpha   90.00
_cell.angle_beta   90.00
_cell.angle_gamma   90.00
#
_symmetry.space_group_name_H-M   'P 1'
#
loop_
_entity.id
_entity.type
_entity.pdbx_description
1 polymer ?
#
loop_
_entity_poly.entity_id
_entity_poly.type
_entity_poly.pdbx_seq_one_letter_code
_entity_poly.pdbx_strand_id
1 'polypeptide(L)'
;MQYMTSRQKATEWSVTKRMVNYWCANGQIEGAYKEGSRWWIPVDVERPGEEECLRRMRAYTVRITGKKSVAVGIQDFEALRRDQMFYVDKTDFIRQWWESGETTTLITRPRRFGKTLNLSMLNCFFSVFYENRADLFEGLKVWEEKSYHKLQGRFPVIFLSFAGVKGTTFEAVLRQINYGIIEVYRRFERILDMSRFTERERQDFGRISWDMDASTAAQSVRLLTDLLYVYYGHKPIILLDEYDTPLQEAYFNSFWDEMVSFVGAFFNNSFKTNPSLGRALLTGITRICKESIFSDLNNIDVVAQTSTKYETAFGFTEEEVKVGLARVGLLDYREKVKEWYDGFTFGQRRDMYNPWSITKFIDAEGIFDTYWANTSNNKLVSSLIRKSSKNMKMAMEQLLEGEMLHVEMDEQLDFAQLEYRESAIFSLLYATGYLRVNQKNDQEYVLMLTNKEVEIMFRRIIREWFNDMDTGYGDFRKGRFLQKSVAA
;
A
#
# COMPACT_ATOMS: atom_id res chain seq x y z
N MET A 1 37.84 -29.05 22.06
CA MET A 1 37.10 -27.78 22.21
C MET A 1 35.84 -28.06 22.97
N GLN A 2 35.53 -27.25 23.98
CA GLN A 2 34.23 -27.30 24.67
C GLN A 2 33.23 -26.46 23.93
N TYR A 3 31.97 -26.90 23.86
CA TYR A 3 30.91 -26.22 23.16
C TYR A 3 29.73 -25.89 24.11
N MET A 4 29.07 -24.79 23.86
CA MET A 4 27.85 -24.35 24.54
C MET A 4 26.69 -24.27 23.56
N THR A 5 25.47 -24.44 24.04
CA THR A 5 24.29 -24.21 23.25
C THR A 5 24.04 -22.70 23.06
N SER A 6 23.31 -22.33 22.00
CA SER A 6 22.93 -20.94 21.77
C SER A 6 22.15 -20.29 22.93
N ARG A 7 21.49 -21.10 23.77
CA ARG A 7 20.81 -20.62 25.00
C ARG A 7 21.80 -20.24 26.08
N GLN A 8 22.86 -21.04 26.27
CA GLN A 8 23.91 -20.79 27.25
C GLN A 8 24.75 -19.56 26.88
N LYS A 9 25.17 -19.49 25.58
CA LYS A 9 25.89 -18.29 25.07
C LYS A 9 25.05 -17.02 25.11
N ALA A 10 23.74 -17.11 24.90
CA ALA A 10 22.83 -15.99 25.03
C ALA A 10 22.82 -15.40 26.46
N THR A 11 22.87 -16.29 27.48
CA THR A 11 22.94 -15.89 28.88
C THR A 11 24.31 -15.26 29.19
N GLU A 12 25.39 -15.88 28.75
CA GLU A 12 26.76 -15.38 28.94
C GLU A 12 26.97 -13.98 28.32
N TRP A 13 26.50 -13.80 27.11
CA TRP A 13 26.63 -12.52 26.37
C TRP A 13 25.53 -11.48 26.68
N SER A 14 24.59 -11.82 27.60
CA SER A 14 23.44 -10.96 27.94
C SER A 14 22.61 -10.53 26.72
N VAL A 15 22.35 -11.47 25.81
CA VAL A 15 21.57 -11.26 24.58
C VAL A 15 20.46 -12.29 24.46
N THR A 16 19.57 -12.15 23.47
CA THR A 16 18.51 -13.13 23.23
C THR A 16 19.07 -14.37 22.50
N LYS A 17 18.52 -15.56 22.78
CA LYS A 17 18.81 -16.79 22.03
C LYS A 17 18.63 -16.62 20.53
N ARG A 18 17.63 -15.82 20.11
CA ARG A 18 17.36 -15.52 18.69
C ARG A 18 18.54 -14.81 18.03
N MET A 19 19.16 -13.87 18.73
CA MET A 19 20.33 -13.14 18.26
C MET A 19 21.55 -14.06 18.07
N VAL A 20 21.80 -14.94 19.03
CA VAL A 20 22.89 -15.93 18.91
C VAL A 20 22.64 -16.89 17.74
N ASN A 21 21.41 -17.39 17.59
CA ASN A 21 21.06 -18.25 16.45
C ASN A 21 21.24 -17.53 15.11
N TYR A 22 20.93 -16.24 15.06
CA TYR A 22 21.14 -15.40 13.87
C TYR A 22 22.62 -15.27 13.53
N TRP A 23 23.49 -15.01 14.50
CA TRP A 23 24.92 -14.93 14.29
C TRP A 23 25.52 -16.26 13.79
N CYS A 24 25.07 -17.37 14.34
CA CYS A 24 25.46 -18.70 13.88
C CYS A 24 25.03 -18.95 12.44
N ALA A 25 23.78 -18.65 12.11
CA ALA A 25 23.21 -18.89 10.78
C ALA A 25 23.88 -18.06 9.68
N ASN A 26 24.44 -16.89 10.04
CA ASN A 26 25.14 -16.00 9.11
C ASN A 26 26.67 -16.13 9.16
N GLY A 27 27.21 -17.19 9.81
CA GLY A 27 28.66 -17.47 9.86
C GLY A 27 29.46 -16.42 10.65
N GLN A 28 28.82 -15.66 11.53
CA GLN A 28 29.45 -14.59 12.33
C GLN A 28 30.11 -15.12 13.61
N ILE A 29 29.88 -16.39 13.92
CA ILE A 29 30.53 -17.09 15.04
C ILE A 29 31.39 -18.19 14.46
N GLU A 30 32.71 -17.99 14.51
CA GLU A 30 33.66 -18.93 14.01
C GLU A 30 33.62 -20.28 14.77
N GLY A 31 33.61 -21.38 14.07
CA GLY A 31 33.54 -22.73 14.66
C GLY A 31 32.15 -23.15 15.17
N ALA A 32 31.11 -22.31 15.02
CA ALA A 32 29.74 -22.72 15.36
C ALA A 32 29.20 -23.70 14.31
N TYR A 33 28.56 -24.77 14.76
CA TYR A 33 27.92 -25.74 13.89
C TYR A 33 26.50 -26.10 14.37
N LYS A 34 25.68 -26.61 13.46
CA LYS A 34 24.31 -26.99 13.75
C LYS A 34 24.15 -28.51 13.75
N GLU A 35 23.58 -29.05 14.84
CA GLU A 35 23.22 -30.43 14.96
C GLU A 35 21.74 -30.57 15.31
N GLY A 36 21.00 -31.14 14.39
CA GLY A 36 19.54 -31.14 14.47
C GLY A 36 18.96 -29.73 14.50
N SER A 37 18.19 -29.41 15.55
CA SER A 37 17.59 -28.08 15.76
C SER A 37 18.43 -27.16 16.65
N ARG A 38 19.64 -27.57 17.07
CA ARG A 38 20.48 -26.86 18.05
C ARG A 38 21.76 -26.35 17.41
N TRP A 39 22.17 -25.14 17.79
CA TRP A 39 23.48 -24.60 17.51
C TRP A 39 24.43 -24.89 18.67
N TRP A 40 25.64 -25.35 18.29
CA TRP A 40 26.78 -25.60 19.18
C TRP A 40 27.85 -24.56 18.87
N ILE A 41 28.31 -23.84 19.89
CA ILE A 41 29.17 -22.67 19.79
C ILE A 41 30.41 -22.93 20.66
N PRO A 42 31.63 -22.70 20.17
CA PRO A 42 32.84 -22.84 20.97
C PRO A 42 32.78 -21.95 22.22
N VAL A 43 33.25 -22.46 23.35
CA VAL A 43 33.25 -21.72 24.60
C VAL A 43 34.12 -20.47 24.54
N ASP A 44 35.27 -20.56 23.82
CA ASP A 44 36.31 -19.54 23.77
C ASP A 44 36.06 -18.46 22.71
N VAL A 45 34.93 -18.53 21.97
CA VAL A 45 34.62 -17.52 20.94
C VAL A 45 34.11 -16.23 21.56
N GLU A 46 34.64 -15.11 21.10
CA GLU A 46 34.18 -13.79 21.51
C GLU A 46 32.83 -13.45 20.89
N ARG A 47 32.08 -12.59 21.60
CA ARG A 47 30.83 -12.06 21.10
C ARG A 47 31.08 -11.28 19.80
N PRO A 48 30.35 -11.54 18.69
CA PRO A 48 30.46 -10.74 17.48
C PRO A 48 30.33 -9.23 17.78
N GLY A 49 31.22 -8.43 17.17
CA GLY A 49 31.45 -7.04 17.53
C GLY A 49 30.17 -6.18 17.59
N GLU A 50 30.11 -5.38 18.60
CA GLU A 50 28.97 -4.51 18.93
C GLU A 50 28.62 -3.53 17.79
N GLU A 51 29.60 -3.05 17.04
CA GLU A 51 29.40 -2.05 15.97
C GLU A 51 28.60 -2.60 14.78
N GLU A 52 28.84 -3.80 14.32
CA GLU A 52 28.11 -4.42 13.21
C GLU A 52 26.68 -4.81 13.67
N CYS A 53 26.55 -5.29 14.90
CA CYS A 53 25.24 -5.59 15.50
C CYS A 53 24.43 -4.31 15.71
N LEU A 54 25.03 -3.25 16.22
CA LEU A 54 24.40 -1.95 16.42
C LEU A 54 24.03 -1.27 15.08
N ARG A 55 24.86 -1.42 14.05
CA ARG A 55 24.58 -0.92 12.71
C ARG A 55 23.35 -1.60 12.10
N ARG A 56 23.21 -2.94 12.26
CA ARG A 56 22.05 -3.71 11.79
C ARG A 56 20.82 -3.54 12.69
N MET A 57 20.99 -3.42 14.01
CA MET A 57 19.89 -3.05 14.91
C MET A 57 19.38 -1.64 14.63
N ARG A 58 20.23 -0.69 14.26
CA ARG A 58 19.81 0.65 13.81
C ARG A 58 18.99 0.59 12.51
N ALA A 59 19.34 -0.30 11.58
CA ALA A 59 18.56 -0.53 10.35
C ALA A 59 17.15 -1.07 10.64
N TYR A 60 16.96 -1.81 11.75
CA TYR A 60 15.67 -2.35 12.19
C TYR A 60 15.06 -1.60 13.38
N THR A 61 15.66 -0.50 13.83
CA THR A 61 15.09 0.28 14.93
C THR A 61 13.79 0.93 14.48
N VAL A 62 12.69 0.48 15.08
CA VAL A 62 11.39 1.13 14.92
C VAL A 62 11.51 2.56 15.41
N ARG A 63 11.22 3.52 14.55
CA ARG A 63 11.23 4.94 14.88
C ARG A 63 9.81 5.49 14.81
N ILE A 64 9.32 5.97 15.95
CA ILE A 64 8.05 6.66 16.06
C ILE A 64 8.32 8.07 16.58
N THR A 65 7.91 9.07 15.82
CA THR A 65 8.09 10.49 16.16
C THR A 65 6.75 11.15 16.48
N GLY A 66 6.79 12.40 16.90
CA GLY A 66 5.63 13.21 17.20
C GLY A 66 5.06 13.02 18.61
N LYS A 67 3.93 13.65 18.87
CA LYS A 67 3.18 13.57 20.13
C LYS A 67 2.46 12.22 20.23
N LYS A 68 1.83 11.94 21.40
CA LYS A 68 0.94 10.77 21.56
C LYS A 68 -0.37 10.92 20.80
N SER A 69 -0.77 12.15 20.49
CA SER A 69 -2.00 12.41 19.72
C SER A 69 -1.89 11.86 18.30
N VAL A 70 -2.85 11.07 17.93
CA VAL A 70 -2.93 10.42 16.62
C VAL A 70 -3.85 11.24 15.72
N ALA A 71 -3.35 11.63 14.57
CA ALA A 71 -4.17 12.27 13.57
C ALA A 71 -4.75 11.21 12.63
N VAL A 72 -5.95 10.79 12.91
CA VAL A 72 -6.65 9.81 12.10
C VAL A 72 -6.99 10.39 10.74
N GLY A 73 -6.54 9.73 9.67
CA GLY A 73 -6.90 10.10 8.30
C GLY A 73 -6.07 11.21 7.67
N ILE A 74 -5.04 11.71 8.31
CA ILE A 74 -4.09 12.62 7.67
C ILE A 74 -3.37 11.91 6.52
N GLN A 75 -3.45 12.55 5.36
CA GLN A 75 -2.82 12.09 4.11
C GLN A 75 -1.68 13.03 3.66
N ASP A 76 -1.54 14.16 4.31
CA ASP A 76 -0.54 15.17 4.04
C ASP A 76 0.65 15.02 5.01
N PHE A 77 1.82 14.66 4.45
CA PHE A 77 3.04 14.46 5.21
C PHE A 77 3.56 15.76 5.84
N GLU A 78 3.45 16.90 5.14
CA GLU A 78 3.84 18.20 5.68
C GLU A 78 3.02 18.57 6.91
N ALA A 79 1.69 18.45 6.83
CA ALA A 79 0.80 18.72 7.97
C ALA A 79 1.10 17.78 9.14
N LEU A 80 1.32 16.49 8.87
CA LEU A 80 1.66 15.49 9.89
C LEU A 80 2.95 15.87 10.63
N ARG A 81 3.98 16.29 9.91
CA ARG A 81 5.29 16.68 10.50
C ARG A 81 5.23 18.02 11.21
N ARG A 82 4.61 19.04 10.61
CA ARG A 82 4.45 20.38 11.17
C ARG A 82 3.70 20.34 12.51
N ASP A 83 2.61 19.57 12.56
CA ASP A 83 1.75 19.49 13.75
C ASP A 83 2.28 18.45 14.76
N GLN A 84 3.44 17.85 14.48
CA GLN A 84 4.12 16.86 15.33
C GLN A 84 3.19 15.70 15.74
N MET A 85 2.40 15.17 14.81
CA MET A 85 1.50 14.05 15.06
C MET A 85 2.26 12.73 15.19
N PHE A 86 1.60 11.73 15.77
CA PHE A 86 2.14 10.37 15.84
C PHE A 86 2.46 9.85 14.43
N TYR A 87 3.71 9.49 14.19
CA TYR A 87 4.19 9.00 12.91
C TYR A 87 5.15 7.84 13.06
N VAL A 88 4.83 6.72 12.43
CA VAL A 88 5.73 5.59 12.24
C VAL A 88 6.60 5.86 11.02
N ASP A 89 7.90 5.98 11.22
CA ASP A 89 8.85 6.40 10.19
C ASP A 89 8.96 5.38 9.04
N LYS A 90 8.45 5.76 7.89
CA LYS A 90 8.52 5.01 6.63
C LYS A 90 9.46 5.66 5.60
N THR A 91 10.30 6.61 6.01
CA THR A 91 11.17 7.36 5.08
C THR A 91 12.26 6.51 4.42
N ASP A 92 12.55 5.31 4.93
CA ASP A 92 13.41 4.35 4.25
C ASP A 92 12.87 3.94 2.87
N PHE A 93 11.56 4.09 2.64
CA PHE A 93 10.93 3.89 1.33
C PHE A 93 11.47 4.86 0.27
N ILE A 94 11.83 6.11 0.64
CA ILE A 94 12.46 7.08 -0.25
C ILE A 94 13.76 6.48 -0.83
N ARG A 95 14.61 5.92 0.06
CA ARG A 95 15.87 5.29 -0.32
C ARG A 95 15.62 4.06 -1.20
N GLN A 96 14.79 3.13 -0.73
CA GLN A 96 14.49 1.89 -1.46
C GLN A 96 13.97 2.14 -2.86
N TRP A 97 13.04 3.10 -3.02
CA TRP A 97 12.48 3.45 -4.32
C TRP A 97 13.48 4.17 -5.21
N TRP A 98 14.29 5.08 -4.65
CA TRP A 98 15.31 5.79 -5.42
C TRP A 98 16.40 4.86 -5.94
N GLU A 99 16.85 3.90 -5.13
CA GLU A 99 17.90 2.95 -5.48
C GLU A 99 17.43 1.80 -6.38
N SER A 100 16.14 1.55 -6.49
CA SER A 100 15.60 0.44 -7.29
C SER A 100 15.97 0.53 -8.78
N GLY A 101 16.22 1.74 -9.29
CA GLY A 101 16.57 1.98 -10.69
C GLY A 101 15.39 1.95 -11.66
N GLU A 102 14.21 1.56 -11.23
CA GLU A 102 13.00 1.42 -12.06
C GLU A 102 12.51 2.79 -12.52
N THR A 103 12.16 2.91 -13.80
CA THR A 103 11.60 4.16 -14.33
C THR A 103 10.16 4.35 -13.87
N THR A 104 9.36 3.29 -13.89
CA THR A 104 7.96 3.34 -13.51
C THR A 104 7.63 2.20 -12.56
N THR A 105 7.10 2.52 -11.39
CA THR A 105 6.69 1.54 -10.37
C THR A 105 5.19 1.68 -10.13
N LEU A 106 4.46 0.56 -10.14
CA LEU A 106 3.07 0.47 -9.70
C LEU A 106 3.01 -0.30 -8.39
N ILE A 107 2.50 0.33 -7.34
CA ILE A 107 2.30 -0.33 -6.04
C ILE A 107 0.82 -0.51 -5.76
N THR A 108 0.42 -1.76 -5.58
CA THR A 108 -0.95 -2.07 -5.15
C THR A 108 -0.96 -2.55 -3.70
N ARG A 109 -1.76 -1.88 -2.87
CA ARG A 109 -1.99 -2.22 -1.46
C ARG A 109 -3.46 -1.96 -1.11
N PRO A 110 -4.03 -2.65 -0.15
CA PRO A 110 -5.39 -2.40 0.30
C PRO A 110 -5.62 -0.93 0.70
N ARG A 111 -6.87 -0.55 0.85
CA ARG A 111 -7.21 0.81 1.30
C ARG A 111 -6.65 1.06 2.71
N ARG A 112 -6.29 2.34 2.99
CA ARG A 112 -5.80 2.80 4.30
C ARG A 112 -4.44 2.23 4.75
N PHE A 113 -3.62 1.72 3.82
CA PHE A 113 -2.26 1.26 4.08
C PHE A 113 -1.18 2.34 3.92
N GLY A 114 -1.56 3.61 3.90
CA GLY A 114 -0.61 4.74 3.85
C GLY A 114 -0.09 5.08 2.45
N LYS A 115 -0.75 4.62 1.37
CA LYS A 115 -0.34 4.91 -0.02
C LYS A 115 -0.23 6.42 -0.28
N THR A 116 -1.30 7.16 -0.06
CA THR A 116 -1.36 8.62 -0.26
C THR A 116 -0.35 9.35 0.61
N LEU A 117 -0.19 8.94 1.88
CA LEU A 117 0.78 9.54 2.80
C LEU A 117 2.22 9.34 2.32
N ASN A 118 2.57 8.13 1.83
CA ASN A 118 3.89 7.86 1.27
C ASN A 118 4.13 8.64 -0.03
N LEU A 119 3.13 8.81 -0.89
CA LEU A 119 3.25 9.69 -2.06
C LEU A 119 3.42 11.16 -1.65
N SER A 120 2.67 11.63 -0.65
CA SER A 120 2.86 12.97 -0.08
C SER A 120 4.28 13.15 0.49
N MET A 121 4.80 12.13 1.18
CA MET A 121 6.17 12.11 1.68
C MET A 121 7.21 12.22 0.55
N LEU A 122 7.06 11.45 -0.52
CA LEU A 122 7.93 11.54 -1.70
C LEU A 122 7.85 12.91 -2.37
N ASN A 123 6.63 13.48 -2.48
CA ASN A 123 6.45 14.83 -3.01
C ASN A 123 7.16 15.88 -2.14
N CYS A 124 7.00 15.83 -0.81
CA CYS A 124 7.71 16.72 0.11
C CYS A 124 9.23 16.54 0.04
N PHE A 125 9.71 15.31 -0.25
CA PHE A 125 11.14 15.06 -0.33
C PHE A 125 11.76 15.55 -1.64
N PHE A 126 11.17 15.20 -2.78
CA PHE A 126 11.81 15.46 -4.06
C PHE A 126 11.46 16.82 -4.68
N SER A 127 10.25 17.33 -4.42
CA SER A 127 9.69 18.44 -5.17
C SER A 127 10.38 19.78 -4.92
N VAL A 128 10.65 20.51 -6.00
CA VAL A 128 11.16 21.91 -5.98
C VAL A 128 10.29 22.85 -5.17
N PHE A 129 9.01 22.54 -4.96
CA PHE A 129 8.12 23.30 -4.06
C PHE A 129 8.51 23.21 -2.59
N TYR A 130 9.37 22.25 -2.24
CA TYR A 130 9.86 21.97 -0.89
C TYR A 130 11.38 22.13 -0.76
N GLU A 131 12.05 22.88 -1.65
CA GLU A 131 13.52 23.05 -1.66
C GLU A 131 14.08 23.44 -0.29
N ASN A 132 13.37 24.26 0.49
CA ASN A 132 13.81 24.73 1.80
C ASN A 132 13.11 24.04 2.98
N ARG A 133 12.59 22.82 2.79
CA ARG A 133 11.81 22.10 3.79
C ARG A 133 12.51 20.82 4.29
N ALA A 134 13.82 20.90 4.46
CA ALA A 134 14.63 19.87 5.10
C ALA A 134 14.16 19.53 6.53
N ASP A 135 13.58 20.52 7.22
CA ASP A 135 12.97 20.40 8.55
C ASP A 135 11.96 19.25 8.66
N LEU A 136 11.26 18.94 7.58
CA LEU A 136 10.27 17.85 7.55
C LEU A 136 10.90 16.47 7.73
N PHE A 137 12.18 16.32 7.43
CA PHE A 137 12.90 15.03 7.44
C PHE A 137 13.89 14.90 8.60
N GLU A 138 14.17 15.97 9.32
CA GLU A 138 15.05 15.95 10.49
C GLU A 138 14.56 14.91 11.50
N GLY A 139 15.51 14.11 12.00
CA GLY A 139 15.22 13.03 12.94
C GLY A 139 14.59 11.78 12.34
N LEU A 140 14.38 11.70 11.02
CA LEU A 140 13.88 10.52 10.32
C LEU A 140 15.05 9.72 9.68
N LYS A 141 14.79 8.44 9.34
CA LYS A 141 15.81 7.51 8.82
C LYS A 141 16.50 8.02 7.56
N VAL A 142 15.74 8.54 6.59
CA VAL A 142 16.32 9.06 5.34
C VAL A 142 17.33 10.17 5.59
N TRP A 143 17.15 10.94 6.66
CA TRP A 143 18.02 12.08 6.98
C TRP A 143 19.32 11.69 7.68
N GLU A 144 19.48 10.45 8.12
CA GLU A 144 20.73 9.92 8.66
C GLU A 144 21.81 9.78 7.59
N GLU A 145 21.41 9.64 6.33
CA GLU A 145 22.30 9.41 5.21
C GLU A 145 22.50 10.70 4.39
N LYS A 146 23.66 11.34 4.55
CA LYS A 146 23.98 12.65 3.96
C LYS A 146 23.89 12.71 2.43
N SER A 147 24.02 11.58 1.75
CA SER A 147 23.86 11.48 0.30
C SER A 147 22.46 11.91 -0.17
N TYR A 148 21.44 11.67 0.66
CA TYR A 148 20.04 12.01 0.34
C TYR A 148 19.72 13.50 0.55
N HIS A 149 20.47 14.22 1.38
CA HIS A 149 20.28 15.66 1.56
C HIS A 149 20.39 16.45 0.24
N LYS A 150 21.19 15.95 -0.71
CA LYS A 150 21.39 16.58 -2.02
C LYS A 150 20.20 16.39 -2.99
N LEU A 151 19.34 15.43 -2.71
CA LEU A 151 18.18 15.10 -3.53
C LEU A 151 16.91 15.85 -3.10
N GLN A 152 16.90 16.31 -1.82
CA GLN A 152 15.75 16.99 -1.25
C GLN A 152 15.48 18.31 -1.98
N GLY A 153 14.23 18.48 -2.45
CA GLY A 153 13.78 19.70 -3.09
C GLY A 153 14.36 19.98 -4.50
N ARG A 154 14.87 18.96 -5.20
CA ARG A 154 15.62 19.15 -6.46
C ARG A 154 14.88 18.83 -7.73
N PHE A 155 13.78 18.14 -7.66
CA PHE A 155 13.09 17.64 -8.85
C PHE A 155 11.75 18.35 -9.04
N PRO A 156 11.37 18.71 -10.27
CA PRO A 156 9.97 19.03 -10.55
C PRO A 156 9.13 17.76 -10.37
N VAL A 157 8.14 17.82 -9.49
CA VAL A 157 7.27 16.67 -9.17
C VAL A 157 5.84 16.98 -9.60
N ILE A 158 5.33 16.19 -10.54
CA ILE A 158 3.94 16.17 -10.99
C ILE A 158 3.18 15.23 -10.05
N PHE A 159 2.44 15.79 -9.09
CA PHE A 159 1.63 15.00 -8.16
C PHE A 159 0.17 15.09 -8.54
N LEU A 160 -0.39 13.98 -9.02
CA LEU A 160 -1.79 13.87 -9.46
C LEU A 160 -2.50 12.79 -8.62
N SER A 161 -3.72 13.05 -8.19
CA SER A 161 -4.53 12.07 -7.45
C SER A 161 -5.90 11.92 -8.11
N PHE A 162 -6.30 10.67 -8.32
CA PHE A 162 -7.64 10.32 -8.80
C PHE A 162 -8.60 9.92 -7.68
N ALA A 163 -8.21 10.07 -6.40
CA ALA A 163 -9.03 9.69 -5.25
C ALA A 163 -10.42 10.35 -5.22
N GLY A 164 -10.53 11.57 -5.73
CA GLY A 164 -11.78 12.32 -5.80
C GLY A 164 -12.56 12.17 -7.10
N VAL A 165 -12.04 11.42 -8.07
CA VAL A 165 -12.64 11.28 -9.39
C VAL A 165 -13.86 10.38 -9.32
N LYS A 166 -15.05 10.96 -9.57
CA LYS A 166 -16.33 10.28 -9.54
C LYS A 166 -17.23 10.80 -10.65
N GLY A 167 -18.07 9.93 -11.18
CA GLY A 167 -19.06 10.31 -12.19
C GLY A 167 -19.78 9.11 -12.75
N THR A 168 -20.97 9.35 -13.29
CA THR A 168 -21.82 8.31 -13.88
C THR A 168 -21.68 8.22 -15.41
N THR A 169 -20.89 9.10 -16.01
CA THR A 169 -20.56 9.07 -17.44
C THR A 169 -19.07 9.33 -17.65
N PHE A 170 -18.57 8.92 -18.81
CA PHE A 170 -17.18 9.14 -19.22
C PHE A 170 -16.80 10.63 -19.16
N GLU A 171 -17.65 11.52 -19.71
CA GLU A 171 -17.38 12.96 -19.74
C GLU A 171 -17.32 13.59 -18.35
N ALA A 172 -18.17 13.10 -17.43
CA ALA A 172 -18.15 13.59 -16.05
C ALA A 172 -16.85 13.21 -15.34
N VAL A 173 -16.38 11.97 -15.54
CA VAL A 173 -15.12 11.47 -14.99
C VAL A 173 -13.92 12.16 -15.64
N LEU A 174 -13.91 12.30 -16.97
CA LEU A 174 -12.87 13.03 -17.71
C LEU A 174 -12.73 14.47 -17.21
N ARG A 175 -13.84 15.16 -16.98
CA ARG A 175 -13.84 16.52 -16.45
C ARG A 175 -13.19 16.60 -15.06
N GLN A 176 -13.40 15.61 -14.20
CA GLN A 176 -12.73 15.57 -12.89
C GLN A 176 -11.23 15.34 -13.02
N ILE A 177 -10.81 14.48 -13.96
CA ILE A 177 -9.41 14.26 -14.29
C ILE A 177 -8.79 15.57 -14.81
N ASN A 178 -9.48 16.28 -15.74
CA ASN A 178 -9.03 17.55 -16.26
C ASN A 178 -8.82 18.60 -15.16
N TYR A 179 -9.71 18.67 -14.17
CA TYR A 179 -9.53 19.55 -13.01
C TYR A 179 -8.25 19.23 -12.24
N GLY A 180 -7.97 17.94 -11.99
CA GLY A 180 -6.73 17.53 -11.33
C GLY A 180 -5.48 17.94 -12.11
N ILE A 181 -5.50 17.76 -13.43
CA ILE A 181 -4.40 18.14 -14.32
C ILE A 181 -4.19 19.66 -14.29
N ILE A 182 -5.25 20.45 -14.40
CA ILE A 182 -5.16 21.91 -14.39
C ILE A 182 -4.58 22.43 -13.08
N GLU A 183 -4.98 21.87 -11.94
CA GLU A 183 -4.43 22.29 -10.66
C GLU A 183 -2.91 22.07 -10.61
N VAL A 184 -2.40 21.00 -11.21
CA VAL A 184 -0.95 20.77 -11.34
C VAL A 184 -0.32 21.85 -12.24
N TYR A 185 -0.91 22.14 -13.41
CA TYR A 185 -0.43 23.19 -14.32
C TYR A 185 -0.41 24.57 -13.65
N ARG A 186 -1.48 24.98 -13.00
CA ARG A 186 -1.57 26.25 -12.26
C ARG A 186 -0.54 26.37 -11.15
N ARG A 187 -0.21 25.26 -10.49
CA ARG A 187 0.82 25.24 -9.48
C ARG A 187 2.20 25.56 -10.08
N PHE A 188 2.52 24.99 -11.23
CA PHE A 188 3.77 25.29 -11.94
C PHE A 188 3.77 26.66 -12.58
N GLU A 189 2.65 27.12 -13.17
CA GLU A 189 2.51 28.46 -13.76
C GLU A 189 2.95 29.58 -12.81
N ARG A 190 2.72 29.42 -11.52
CA ARG A 190 3.10 30.41 -10.47
C ARG A 190 4.61 30.54 -10.26
N ILE A 191 5.40 29.57 -10.66
CA ILE A 191 6.85 29.53 -10.41
C ILE A 191 7.69 29.50 -11.69
N LEU A 192 7.07 29.18 -12.84
CA LEU A 192 7.74 29.16 -14.12
C LEU A 192 7.84 30.56 -14.71
N ASP A 193 9.03 30.94 -15.15
CA ASP A 193 9.21 32.12 -15.97
C ASP A 193 8.83 31.77 -17.43
N MET A 194 7.62 32.11 -17.82
CA MET A 194 7.07 31.81 -19.13
C MET A 194 7.81 32.50 -20.29
N SER A 195 8.64 33.54 -20.02
CA SER A 195 9.45 34.19 -21.03
C SER A 195 10.58 33.31 -21.58
N ARG A 196 10.96 32.25 -20.80
CA ARG A 196 12.00 31.28 -21.22
C ARG A 196 11.49 30.23 -22.20
N PHE A 197 10.19 30.18 -22.45
CA PHE A 197 9.57 29.25 -23.37
C PHE A 197 9.33 29.90 -24.72
N THR A 198 9.39 29.12 -25.81
CA THR A 198 9.00 29.53 -27.15
C THR A 198 7.50 29.84 -27.19
N GLU A 199 7.09 30.58 -28.22
CA GLU A 199 5.67 30.90 -28.44
C GLU A 199 4.81 29.62 -28.56
N ARG A 200 5.34 28.59 -29.22
CA ARG A 200 4.68 27.31 -29.40
C ARG A 200 4.48 26.59 -28.04
N GLU A 201 5.50 26.55 -27.20
CA GLU A 201 5.43 25.93 -25.86
C GLU A 201 4.42 26.65 -24.96
N ARG A 202 4.35 27.99 -25.03
CA ARG A 202 3.33 28.77 -24.33
C ARG A 202 1.93 28.46 -24.81
N GLN A 203 1.73 28.34 -26.13
CA GLN A 203 0.45 27.96 -26.72
C GLN A 203 0.04 26.55 -26.32
N ASP A 204 0.95 25.59 -26.33
CA ASP A 204 0.70 24.21 -25.92
C ASP A 204 0.35 24.15 -24.42
N PHE A 205 1.04 24.92 -23.57
CA PHE A 205 0.67 25.07 -22.14
C PHE A 205 -0.73 25.66 -21.96
N GLY A 206 -1.09 26.68 -22.74
CA GLY A 206 -2.38 27.35 -22.67
C GLY A 206 -3.57 26.55 -23.20
N ARG A 207 -3.33 25.45 -23.95
CA ARG A 207 -4.39 24.55 -24.41
C ARG A 207 -4.98 23.69 -23.31
N ILE A 208 -4.26 23.57 -22.18
CA ILE A 208 -4.71 22.75 -21.07
C ILE A 208 -5.80 23.49 -20.31
N SER A 209 -7.02 23.02 -20.45
CA SER A 209 -8.23 23.64 -19.89
C SER A 209 -9.14 22.57 -19.26
N TRP A 210 -10.09 23.01 -18.42
CA TRP A 210 -11.00 22.11 -17.74
C TRP A 210 -11.98 21.39 -18.69
N ASP A 211 -12.19 21.90 -19.89
CA ASP A 211 -13.04 21.36 -20.95
C ASP A 211 -12.27 20.73 -22.11
N MET A 212 -10.94 20.48 -21.93
CA MET A 212 -10.13 19.80 -22.94
C MET A 212 -10.69 18.40 -23.22
N ASP A 213 -10.56 17.99 -24.50
CA ASP A 213 -10.97 16.66 -24.93
C ASP A 213 -10.04 15.55 -24.40
N ALA A 214 -10.48 14.30 -24.56
CA ALA A 214 -9.75 13.13 -24.09
C ALA A 214 -8.35 13.00 -24.73
N SER A 215 -8.19 13.40 -26.00
CA SER A 215 -6.89 13.34 -26.69
C SER A 215 -5.90 14.35 -26.11
N THR A 216 -6.34 15.57 -25.88
CA THR A 216 -5.55 16.63 -25.24
C THR A 216 -5.19 16.25 -23.79
N ALA A 217 -6.17 15.76 -23.03
CA ALA A 217 -5.96 15.28 -21.68
C ALA A 217 -4.94 14.14 -21.60
N ALA A 218 -5.00 13.19 -22.52
CA ALA A 218 -4.07 12.07 -22.58
C ALA A 218 -2.60 12.48 -22.84
N GLN A 219 -2.37 13.64 -23.47
CA GLN A 219 -1.03 14.16 -23.76
C GLN A 219 -0.54 15.18 -22.72
N SER A 220 -1.42 15.70 -21.88
CA SER A 220 -1.16 16.84 -20.98
C SER A 220 0.05 16.62 -20.06
N VAL A 221 0.13 15.46 -19.40
CA VAL A 221 1.23 15.16 -18.47
C VAL A 221 2.56 15.07 -19.18
N ARG A 222 2.60 14.50 -20.39
CA ARG A 222 3.81 14.48 -21.20
C ARG A 222 4.26 15.89 -21.59
N LEU A 223 3.34 16.74 -22.08
CA LEU A 223 3.65 18.12 -22.40
C LEU A 223 4.25 18.86 -21.21
N LEU A 224 3.68 18.67 -20.01
CA LEU A 224 4.23 19.27 -18.81
C LEU A 224 5.62 18.72 -18.46
N THR A 225 5.86 17.42 -18.60
CA THR A 225 7.20 16.84 -18.34
C THR A 225 8.25 17.40 -19.30
N ASP A 226 7.92 17.58 -20.57
CA ASP A 226 8.84 18.15 -21.55
C ASP A 226 9.23 19.61 -21.17
N LEU A 227 8.25 20.44 -20.84
CA LEU A 227 8.47 21.83 -20.41
C LEU A 227 9.29 21.93 -19.12
N LEU A 228 8.97 21.11 -18.13
CA LEU A 228 9.68 21.10 -16.85
C LEU A 228 11.12 20.61 -17.00
N TYR A 229 11.38 19.63 -17.88
CA TYR A 229 12.74 19.16 -18.14
C TYR A 229 13.57 20.25 -18.80
N VAL A 230 13.02 20.96 -19.78
CA VAL A 230 13.70 22.10 -20.43
C VAL A 230 14.01 23.21 -19.41
N TYR A 231 13.06 23.51 -18.51
CA TYR A 231 13.19 24.59 -17.54
C TYR A 231 14.19 24.29 -16.41
N TYR A 232 14.10 23.11 -15.80
CA TYR A 232 14.88 22.74 -14.61
C TYR A 232 16.19 22.01 -14.94
N GLY A 233 16.35 21.45 -16.15
CA GLY A 233 17.48 20.58 -16.50
C GLY A 233 17.45 19.21 -15.80
N HIS A 234 16.45 18.94 -15.00
CA HIS A 234 16.21 17.67 -14.32
C HIS A 234 14.90 17.05 -14.82
N LYS A 235 14.96 15.75 -15.16
CA LYS A 235 13.76 15.03 -15.58
C LYS A 235 12.74 14.97 -14.43
N PRO A 236 11.47 15.31 -14.70
CA PRO A 236 10.41 15.30 -13.71
C PRO A 236 10.14 13.92 -13.12
N ILE A 237 9.61 13.93 -11.90
CA ILE A 237 9.03 12.75 -11.22
C ILE A 237 7.51 12.86 -11.33
N ILE A 238 6.84 11.76 -11.70
CA ILE A 238 5.37 11.67 -11.69
C ILE A 238 4.93 10.80 -10.53
N LEU A 239 4.05 11.32 -9.68
CA LEU A 239 3.39 10.60 -8.61
C LEU A 239 1.89 10.59 -8.89
N LEU A 240 1.32 9.39 -9.10
CA LEU A 240 -0.11 9.21 -9.41
C LEU A 240 -0.78 8.36 -8.35
N ASP A 241 -1.67 8.96 -7.58
CA ASP A 241 -2.42 8.28 -6.53
C ASP A 241 -3.78 7.78 -7.01
N GLU A 242 -4.17 6.59 -6.55
CA GLU A 242 -5.45 5.92 -6.84
C GLU A 242 -5.75 5.84 -8.36
N TYR A 243 -4.78 5.35 -9.14
CA TYR A 243 -4.87 5.26 -10.61
C TYR A 243 -6.09 4.48 -11.10
N ASP A 244 -6.57 3.53 -10.32
CA ASP A 244 -7.65 2.60 -10.64
C ASP A 244 -9.05 3.14 -10.31
N THR A 245 -9.17 4.28 -9.63
CA THR A 245 -10.48 4.88 -9.27
C THR A 245 -11.35 5.21 -10.49
N PRO A 246 -10.87 5.85 -11.57
CA PRO A 246 -11.68 6.11 -12.75
C PRO A 246 -12.21 4.84 -13.43
N LEU A 247 -11.41 3.77 -13.40
CA LEU A 247 -11.76 2.47 -13.97
C LEU A 247 -12.82 1.75 -13.15
N GLN A 248 -12.76 1.87 -11.81
CA GLN A 248 -13.80 1.36 -10.93
C GLN A 248 -15.14 2.09 -11.19
N GLU A 249 -15.13 3.42 -11.34
CA GLU A 249 -16.35 4.19 -11.70
C GLU A 249 -16.89 3.76 -13.05
N ALA A 250 -16.02 3.56 -14.05
CA ALA A 250 -16.43 3.12 -15.38
C ALA A 250 -17.06 1.74 -15.40
N TYR A 251 -16.53 0.79 -14.60
CA TYR A 251 -17.12 -0.54 -14.46
C TYR A 251 -18.53 -0.48 -13.88
N PHE A 252 -18.74 0.34 -12.84
CA PHE A 252 -20.06 0.47 -12.21
C PHE A 252 -21.11 1.14 -13.08
N ASN A 253 -20.70 2.05 -13.97
CA ASN A 253 -21.60 2.93 -14.71
C ASN A 253 -21.61 2.63 -16.21
N SER A 254 -21.03 1.49 -16.64
CA SER A 254 -21.11 0.95 -17.99
C SER A 254 -20.48 1.83 -19.09
N PHE A 255 -19.37 2.54 -18.79
CA PHE A 255 -18.53 3.24 -19.76
C PHE A 255 -17.06 2.75 -19.73
N TRP A 256 -16.91 1.44 -19.54
CA TRP A 256 -15.60 0.77 -19.38
C TRP A 256 -14.68 0.96 -20.57
N ASP A 257 -15.17 0.72 -21.80
CA ASP A 257 -14.34 0.72 -23.00
C ASP A 257 -13.74 2.11 -23.30
N GLU A 258 -14.55 3.17 -23.12
CA GLU A 258 -14.10 4.55 -23.31
C GLU A 258 -13.03 4.90 -22.27
N MET A 259 -13.23 4.51 -21.02
CA MET A 259 -12.28 4.79 -19.94
C MET A 259 -10.96 4.03 -20.10
N VAL A 260 -11.01 2.75 -20.48
CA VAL A 260 -9.83 1.93 -20.77
C VAL A 260 -9.02 2.53 -21.91
N SER A 261 -9.70 2.93 -23.00
CA SER A 261 -9.05 3.59 -24.15
C SER A 261 -8.35 4.88 -23.73
N PHE A 262 -9.02 5.72 -22.96
CA PHE A 262 -8.45 6.98 -22.47
C PHE A 262 -7.26 6.74 -21.52
N VAL A 263 -7.42 5.89 -20.51
CA VAL A 263 -6.36 5.61 -19.51
C VAL A 263 -5.16 4.95 -20.20
N GLY A 264 -5.39 4.05 -21.16
CA GLY A 264 -4.33 3.45 -21.96
C GLY A 264 -3.51 4.49 -22.73
N ALA A 265 -4.18 5.43 -23.41
CA ALA A 265 -3.52 6.54 -24.10
C ALA A 265 -2.78 7.48 -23.14
N PHE A 266 -3.41 7.83 -22.01
CA PHE A 266 -2.82 8.67 -20.97
C PHE A 266 -1.54 8.06 -20.39
N PHE A 267 -1.56 6.74 -20.07
CA PHE A 267 -0.41 6.04 -19.51
C PHE A 267 0.70 5.83 -20.55
N ASN A 268 0.36 5.51 -21.78
CA ASN A 268 1.33 5.37 -22.85
C ASN A 268 2.12 6.68 -23.05
N ASN A 269 1.43 7.80 -23.15
CA ASN A 269 2.06 9.11 -23.29
C ASN A 269 2.87 9.52 -22.05
N SER A 270 2.35 9.28 -20.84
CA SER A 270 3.00 9.73 -19.61
C SER A 270 4.18 8.86 -19.19
N PHE A 271 4.12 7.54 -19.39
CA PHE A 271 5.07 6.61 -18.77
C PHE A 271 5.91 5.80 -19.77
N LYS A 272 5.40 5.47 -20.97
CA LYS A 272 6.13 4.63 -21.93
C LYS A 272 6.91 5.45 -22.94
N THR A 273 6.23 6.34 -23.64
CA THR A 273 6.80 7.10 -24.77
C THR A 273 7.30 8.49 -24.35
N ASN A 274 7.55 8.69 -23.07
CA ASN A 274 7.97 9.97 -22.50
C ASN A 274 9.49 10.00 -22.23
N PRO A 275 10.31 10.56 -23.13
CA PRO A 275 11.76 10.61 -22.95
C PRO A 275 12.19 11.59 -21.86
N SER A 276 11.33 12.53 -21.48
CA SER A 276 11.59 13.52 -20.44
C SER A 276 11.25 13.01 -19.04
N LEU A 277 10.62 11.83 -18.92
CA LEU A 277 10.32 11.22 -17.63
C LEU A 277 11.60 10.80 -16.90
N GLY A 278 11.75 11.23 -15.65
CA GLY A 278 12.79 10.75 -14.75
C GLY A 278 12.36 9.45 -14.05
N ARG A 279 11.32 9.53 -13.25
CA ARG A 279 10.73 8.40 -12.54
C ARG A 279 9.23 8.59 -12.37
N ALA A 280 8.51 7.48 -12.20
CA ALA A 280 7.10 7.51 -11.85
C ALA A 280 6.75 6.48 -10.78
N LEU A 281 5.83 6.85 -9.90
CA LEU A 281 5.21 5.96 -8.93
C LEU A 281 3.69 6.10 -9.01
N LEU A 282 3.04 4.98 -9.29
CA LEU A 282 1.58 4.87 -9.31
C LEU A 282 1.13 4.06 -8.11
N THR A 283 0.01 4.43 -7.50
CA THR A 283 -0.60 3.64 -6.44
C THR A 283 -2.07 3.34 -6.74
N GLY A 284 -2.50 2.15 -6.33
CA GLY A 284 -3.88 1.69 -6.46
C GLY A 284 -4.19 0.57 -5.47
N ILE A 285 -5.39 0.00 -5.57
CA ILE A 285 -5.82 -1.15 -4.79
C ILE A 285 -5.60 -2.42 -5.58
N THR A 286 -5.98 -2.39 -6.85
CA THR A 286 -5.99 -3.53 -7.74
C THR A 286 -4.89 -3.44 -8.79
N ARG A 287 -4.37 -4.58 -9.20
CA ARG A 287 -3.57 -4.71 -10.42
C ARG A 287 -4.54 -5.04 -11.55
N ILE A 288 -4.93 -4.03 -12.31
CA ILE A 288 -5.82 -4.25 -13.46
C ILE A 288 -5.05 -5.00 -14.57
N CYS A 289 -5.74 -5.92 -15.24
CA CYS A 289 -5.13 -6.82 -16.21
C CYS A 289 -4.32 -6.09 -17.29
N LYS A 290 -3.18 -6.69 -17.61
CA LYS A 290 -2.19 -6.12 -18.54
C LYS A 290 -2.75 -5.90 -19.95
N GLU A 291 -3.70 -6.74 -20.35
CA GLU A 291 -4.25 -6.75 -21.73
C GLU A 291 -5.12 -5.54 -22.06
N SER A 292 -5.70 -4.90 -21.05
CA SER A 292 -6.59 -3.76 -21.27
C SER A 292 -5.89 -2.39 -21.18
N ILE A 293 -4.89 -2.23 -20.29
CA ILE A 293 -4.29 -0.91 -20.02
C ILE A 293 -2.76 -0.95 -20.09
N PHE A 294 -2.16 -2.04 -19.61
CA PHE A 294 -0.71 -2.19 -19.48
C PHE A 294 -0.09 -3.10 -20.55
N SER A 295 -0.86 -3.60 -21.55
CA SER A 295 -0.34 -4.45 -22.62
C SER A 295 0.85 -3.84 -23.31
N ASP A 296 0.82 -2.54 -23.50
CA ASP A 296 1.88 -1.77 -24.15
C ASP A 296 2.96 -1.28 -23.19
N LEU A 297 2.78 -1.34 -21.87
CA LEU A 297 3.72 -0.80 -20.87
C LEU A 297 4.66 -1.89 -20.34
N ASN A 298 5.68 -2.23 -21.13
CA ASN A 298 6.67 -3.25 -20.76
C ASN A 298 7.67 -2.79 -19.69
N ASN A 299 7.69 -1.49 -19.37
CA ASN A 299 8.64 -0.84 -18.47
C ASN A 299 8.08 -0.53 -17.08
N ILE A 300 6.95 -1.14 -16.70
CA ILE A 300 6.37 -0.98 -15.35
C ILE A 300 6.80 -2.14 -14.46
N ASP A 301 7.42 -1.81 -13.33
CA ASP A 301 7.65 -2.74 -12.22
C ASP A 301 6.39 -2.76 -11.33
N VAL A 302 5.71 -3.91 -11.30
CA VAL A 302 4.47 -4.07 -10.54
C VAL A 302 4.74 -4.73 -9.21
N VAL A 303 4.53 -3.98 -8.13
CA VAL A 303 4.68 -4.42 -6.75
C VAL A 303 3.32 -4.73 -6.14
N ALA A 304 2.83 -5.95 -6.37
CA ALA A 304 1.60 -6.46 -5.78
C ALA A 304 1.80 -6.92 -4.32
N GLN A 305 0.75 -7.45 -3.68
CA GLN A 305 0.86 -7.92 -2.29
C GLN A 305 1.84 -9.09 -2.11
N THR A 306 2.02 -9.93 -3.12
CA THR A 306 2.98 -11.05 -3.09
C THR A 306 4.42 -10.65 -3.37
N SER A 307 4.68 -9.41 -3.80
CA SER A 307 6.02 -8.92 -4.05
C SER A 307 6.80 -8.69 -2.76
N THR A 308 8.06 -9.11 -2.74
CA THR A 308 9.01 -8.85 -1.63
C THR A 308 9.56 -7.43 -1.62
N LYS A 309 9.37 -6.65 -2.71
CA LYS A 309 9.74 -5.24 -2.74
C LYS A 309 8.81 -4.43 -1.83
N TYR A 310 9.37 -3.55 -1.03
CA TYR A 310 8.65 -2.60 -0.17
C TYR A 310 7.68 -3.24 0.82
N GLU A 311 7.97 -4.45 1.32
CA GLU A 311 7.12 -5.22 2.24
C GLU A 311 6.71 -4.44 3.49
N THR A 312 7.61 -3.59 4.01
CA THR A 312 7.42 -2.83 5.24
C THR A 312 7.14 -1.35 5.03
N ALA A 313 7.16 -0.87 3.78
CA ALA A 313 6.93 0.54 3.47
C ALA A 313 5.46 0.95 3.64
N PHE A 314 4.55 0.01 3.49
CA PHE A 314 3.10 0.22 3.60
C PHE A 314 2.54 -0.68 4.71
N GLY A 315 1.63 -0.13 5.51
CA GLY A 315 1.16 -0.84 6.70
C GLY A 315 2.09 -0.69 7.90
N PHE A 316 1.71 -1.29 9.04
CA PHE A 316 2.56 -1.38 10.22
C PHE A 316 2.99 -2.82 10.45
N THR A 317 4.24 -3.00 10.86
CA THR A 317 4.76 -4.30 11.29
C THR A 317 4.39 -4.58 12.74
N GLU A 318 4.47 -5.83 13.18
CA GLU A 318 4.28 -6.24 14.58
C GLU A 318 5.17 -5.43 15.53
N GLU A 319 6.43 -5.20 15.15
CA GLU A 319 7.38 -4.44 15.94
C GLU A 319 6.97 -2.97 16.08
N GLU A 320 6.48 -2.36 14.98
CA GLU A 320 6.00 -0.97 14.98
C GLU A 320 4.74 -0.81 15.81
N VAL A 321 3.80 -1.74 15.71
CA VAL A 321 2.59 -1.76 16.54
C VAL A 321 2.95 -1.90 18.01
N LYS A 322 3.83 -2.84 18.36
CA LYS A 322 4.30 -3.04 19.75
C LYS A 322 4.90 -1.77 20.34
N VAL A 323 5.81 -1.13 19.59
CA VAL A 323 6.45 0.12 20.05
C VAL A 323 5.43 1.26 20.13
N GLY A 324 4.50 1.33 19.16
CA GLY A 324 3.42 2.32 19.15
C GLY A 324 2.50 2.20 20.37
N LEU A 325 2.03 0.99 20.66
CA LEU A 325 1.19 0.71 21.83
C LEU A 325 1.91 1.01 23.15
N ALA A 326 3.18 0.63 23.27
CA ALA A 326 3.99 0.93 24.45
C ALA A 326 4.12 2.45 24.68
N ARG A 327 4.31 3.22 23.60
CA ARG A 327 4.45 4.68 23.66
C ARG A 327 3.20 5.38 24.22
N VAL A 328 2.02 4.83 23.94
CA VAL A 328 0.75 5.41 24.37
C VAL A 328 0.16 4.74 25.62
N GLY A 329 0.84 3.72 26.20
CA GLY A 329 0.40 3.03 27.41
C GLY A 329 -0.65 1.95 27.17
N LEU A 330 -0.77 1.43 25.95
CA LEU A 330 -1.74 0.39 25.57
C LEU A 330 -1.09 -0.97 25.27
N LEU A 331 0.15 -1.21 25.72
CA LEU A 331 0.90 -2.43 25.43
C LEU A 331 0.20 -3.71 25.92
N ASP A 332 -0.53 -3.64 27.01
CA ASP A 332 -1.25 -4.78 27.60
C ASP A 332 -2.35 -5.34 26.66
N TYR A 333 -2.81 -4.53 25.72
CA TYR A 333 -3.79 -4.96 24.71
C TYR A 333 -3.16 -5.68 23.51
N ARG A 334 -1.83 -5.87 23.46
CA ARG A 334 -1.10 -6.35 22.27
C ARG A 334 -1.67 -7.63 21.66
N GLU A 335 -1.94 -8.65 22.50
CA GLU A 335 -2.44 -9.95 22.01
C GLU A 335 -3.84 -9.81 21.39
N LYS A 336 -4.70 -9.00 22.00
CA LYS A 336 -6.03 -8.74 21.49
C LYS A 336 -6.00 -7.84 20.23
N VAL A 337 -5.08 -6.88 20.16
CA VAL A 337 -4.82 -6.07 18.94
C VAL A 337 -4.37 -6.97 17.80
N LYS A 338 -3.53 -7.98 18.08
CA LYS A 338 -3.12 -8.98 17.10
C LYS A 338 -4.30 -9.78 16.56
N GLU A 339 -5.15 -10.30 17.43
CA GLU A 339 -6.37 -11.03 17.04
C GLU A 339 -7.29 -10.19 16.14
N TRP A 340 -7.45 -8.91 16.47
CA TRP A 340 -8.42 -8.04 15.80
C TRP A 340 -7.93 -7.44 14.49
N TYR A 341 -6.65 -7.04 14.39
CA TYR A 341 -6.17 -6.14 13.32
C TYR A 341 -4.96 -6.65 12.54
N ASP A 342 -4.35 -7.76 12.97
CA ASP A 342 -3.26 -8.43 12.23
C ASP A 342 -3.79 -9.23 11.04
N GLY A 343 -2.89 -9.85 10.29
CA GLY A 343 -3.20 -10.90 9.30
C GLY A 343 -2.94 -10.50 7.86
N PHE A 344 -2.55 -9.26 7.57
CA PHE A 344 -2.12 -8.93 6.22
C PHE A 344 -0.71 -9.48 5.95
N THR A 345 -0.48 -9.86 4.70
CA THR A 345 0.81 -10.41 4.26
C THR A 345 1.28 -9.66 3.03
N PHE A 346 2.53 -9.16 3.05
CA PHE A 346 3.16 -8.56 1.89
C PHE A 346 4.48 -9.27 1.62
N GLY A 347 4.61 -9.87 0.43
CA GLY A 347 5.73 -10.71 0.08
C GLY A 347 5.92 -11.86 1.05
N GLN A 348 7.05 -11.88 1.74
CA GLN A 348 7.34 -12.86 2.80
C GLN A 348 7.02 -12.35 4.20
N ARG A 349 6.71 -11.05 4.32
CA ARG A 349 6.39 -10.43 5.60
C ARG A 349 4.96 -10.75 6.00
N ARG A 350 4.81 -11.51 7.07
CA ARG A 350 3.54 -11.78 7.75
C ARG A 350 3.38 -10.81 8.92
N ASP A 351 2.24 -10.83 9.57
CA ASP A 351 1.93 -10.01 10.74
C ASP A 351 2.01 -8.50 10.42
N MET A 352 1.33 -8.12 9.33
CA MET A 352 1.16 -6.72 8.94
C MET A 352 -0.23 -6.22 9.35
N TYR A 353 -0.26 -4.99 9.86
CA TYR A 353 -1.45 -4.34 10.38
C TYR A 353 -1.88 -3.19 9.50
N ASN A 354 -3.20 -3.00 9.43
CA ASN A 354 -3.75 -1.81 8.79
C ASN A 354 -3.49 -0.57 9.68
N PRO A 355 -2.77 0.47 9.19
CA PRO A 355 -2.49 1.67 9.97
C PRO A 355 -3.74 2.40 10.49
N TRP A 356 -4.83 2.38 9.71
CA TRP A 356 -6.07 3.02 10.11
C TRP A 356 -6.68 2.36 11.36
N SER A 357 -6.75 1.03 11.40
CA SER A 357 -7.31 0.31 12.55
C SER A 357 -6.47 0.54 13.80
N ILE A 358 -5.15 0.50 13.68
CA ILE A 358 -4.23 0.76 14.80
C ILE A 358 -4.33 2.20 15.30
N THR A 359 -4.31 3.18 14.38
CA THR A 359 -4.41 4.59 14.77
C THR A 359 -5.77 4.92 15.39
N LYS A 360 -6.85 4.34 14.87
CA LYS A 360 -8.19 4.48 15.45
C LYS A 360 -8.31 3.82 16.82
N PHE A 361 -7.72 2.64 17.01
CA PHE A 361 -7.66 1.97 18.30
C PHE A 361 -6.92 2.83 19.35
N ILE A 362 -5.81 3.46 18.95
CA ILE A 362 -5.05 4.37 19.81
C ILE A 362 -5.87 5.64 20.12
N ASP A 363 -6.49 6.25 19.11
CA ASP A 363 -7.35 7.44 19.23
C ASP A 363 -8.55 7.20 20.15
N ALA A 364 -9.12 6.00 20.10
CA ALA A 364 -10.22 5.55 20.96
C ALA A 364 -9.76 4.97 22.31
N GLU A 365 -8.52 5.24 22.73
CA GLU A 365 -7.97 4.85 24.04
C GLU A 365 -8.12 3.35 24.36
N GLY A 366 -7.98 2.49 23.35
CA GLY A 366 -8.02 1.03 23.53
C GLY A 366 -9.40 0.37 23.34
N ILE A 367 -10.36 1.07 22.78
CA ILE A 367 -11.66 0.48 22.41
C ILE A 367 -11.50 -0.33 21.13
N PHE A 368 -12.03 -1.56 21.11
CA PHE A 368 -12.03 -2.43 19.94
C PHE A 368 -13.31 -2.24 19.12
N ASP A 369 -13.14 -1.98 17.81
CA ASP A 369 -14.26 -1.84 16.87
C ASP A 369 -13.79 -2.20 15.44
N THR A 370 -14.73 -2.32 14.50
CA THR A 370 -14.50 -2.52 13.07
C THR A 370 -14.17 -1.19 12.38
N TYR A 371 -12.97 -0.69 12.62
CA TYR A 371 -12.54 0.65 12.18
C TYR A 371 -12.32 0.75 10.67
N TRP A 372 -11.51 -0.15 10.11
CA TRP A 372 -11.19 -0.15 8.68
C TRP A 372 -12.36 -0.66 7.83
N ALA A 373 -12.98 -1.75 8.26
CA ALA A 373 -14.06 -2.39 7.54
C ALA A 373 -15.28 -1.48 7.36
N ASN A 374 -15.52 -0.54 8.30
CA ASN A 374 -16.60 0.42 8.20
C ASN A 374 -16.28 1.63 7.28
N THR A 375 -15.01 1.86 6.92
CA THR A 375 -14.61 3.00 6.08
C THR A 375 -14.62 2.71 4.59
N SER A 376 -14.56 1.44 4.21
CA SER A 376 -14.54 1.04 2.82
C SER A 376 -15.94 1.18 2.20
N ASN A 377 -15.99 1.74 0.99
CA ASN A 377 -17.19 1.63 0.18
C ASN A 377 -17.32 0.17 -0.29
N ASN A 378 -17.91 -0.68 0.56
CA ASN A 378 -18.06 -2.12 0.34
C ASN A 378 -19.04 -2.46 -0.79
N LYS A 379 -19.54 -1.44 -1.53
CA LYS A 379 -20.55 -1.61 -2.58
C LYS A 379 -20.13 -2.62 -3.64
N LEU A 380 -18.87 -2.56 -4.09
CA LEU A 380 -18.36 -3.50 -5.09
C LEU A 380 -18.40 -4.93 -4.55
N VAL A 381 -17.75 -5.17 -3.43
CA VAL A 381 -17.68 -6.49 -2.81
C VAL A 381 -19.07 -7.00 -2.44
N SER A 382 -19.90 -6.17 -1.79
CA SER A 382 -21.28 -6.54 -1.44
C SER A 382 -22.13 -6.85 -2.66
N SER A 383 -22.01 -6.07 -3.74
CA SER A 383 -22.75 -6.30 -4.99
C SER A 383 -22.35 -7.60 -5.66
N LEU A 384 -21.03 -7.86 -5.74
CA LEU A 384 -20.51 -9.10 -6.35
C LEU A 384 -20.90 -10.35 -5.55
N ILE A 385 -20.79 -10.31 -4.22
CA ILE A 385 -21.21 -11.42 -3.35
C ILE A 385 -22.71 -11.66 -3.45
N ARG A 386 -23.53 -10.60 -3.51
CA ARG A 386 -24.99 -10.74 -3.69
C ARG A 386 -25.37 -11.43 -5.01
N LYS A 387 -24.73 -11.05 -6.11
CA LYS A 387 -24.98 -11.58 -7.46
C LYS A 387 -24.30 -12.92 -7.71
N SER A 388 -23.40 -13.37 -6.84
CA SER A 388 -22.59 -14.55 -7.04
C SER A 388 -23.39 -15.85 -6.95
N SER A 389 -22.76 -16.94 -7.42
CA SER A 389 -23.34 -18.29 -7.46
C SER A 389 -23.57 -18.85 -6.04
N LYS A 390 -24.28 -19.98 -6.00
CA LYS A 390 -24.47 -20.76 -4.77
C LYS A 390 -23.13 -21.27 -4.22
N ASN A 391 -22.19 -21.65 -5.08
CA ASN A 391 -20.86 -22.14 -4.67
C ASN A 391 -20.05 -21.06 -3.98
N MET A 392 -20.03 -19.84 -4.52
CA MET A 392 -19.37 -18.70 -3.89
C MET A 392 -19.95 -18.41 -2.50
N LYS A 393 -21.27 -18.52 -2.34
CA LYS A 393 -21.95 -18.32 -1.06
C LYS A 393 -21.55 -19.37 -0.04
N MET A 394 -21.48 -20.65 -0.45
CA MET A 394 -20.97 -21.73 0.41
C MET A 394 -19.49 -21.50 0.79
N ALA A 395 -18.67 -21.04 -0.14
CA ALA A 395 -17.29 -20.69 0.14
C ALA A 395 -17.16 -19.55 1.17
N MET A 396 -18.05 -18.54 1.10
CA MET A 396 -18.08 -17.48 2.12
C MET A 396 -18.52 -18.00 3.50
N GLU A 397 -19.45 -18.92 3.57
CA GLU A 397 -19.86 -19.59 4.82
C GLU A 397 -18.70 -20.39 5.43
N GLN A 398 -17.97 -21.19 4.62
CA GLN A 398 -16.80 -21.93 5.06
C GLN A 398 -15.73 -20.98 5.66
N LEU A 399 -15.43 -19.87 4.98
CA LEU A 399 -14.49 -18.86 5.50
C LEU A 399 -14.96 -18.27 6.85
N LEU A 400 -16.27 -18.04 7.05
CA LEU A 400 -16.82 -17.55 8.30
C LEU A 400 -16.83 -18.59 9.43
N GLU A 401 -16.78 -19.87 9.09
CA GLU A 401 -16.59 -20.97 10.04
C GLU A 401 -15.11 -21.17 10.41
N GLY A 402 -14.20 -20.39 9.78
CA GLY A 402 -12.75 -20.45 10.02
C GLY A 402 -12.05 -21.51 9.17
N GLU A 403 -12.73 -22.07 8.19
CA GLU A 403 -12.15 -23.03 7.26
C GLU A 403 -11.25 -22.34 6.23
N MET A 404 -10.30 -23.08 5.69
CA MET A 404 -9.42 -22.64 4.62
C MET A 404 -10.03 -22.99 3.27
N LEU A 405 -9.98 -22.08 2.31
CA LEU A 405 -10.40 -22.32 0.93
C LEU A 405 -9.20 -22.54 0.04
N HIS A 406 -9.24 -23.64 -0.72
CA HIS A 406 -8.30 -23.91 -1.79
C HIS A 406 -8.88 -23.38 -3.11
N VAL A 407 -8.23 -22.40 -3.69
CA VAL A 407 -8.71 -21.75 -4.93
C VAL A 407 -7.57 -21.50 -5.91
N GLU A 408 -7.88 -21.60 -7.19
CA GLU A 408 -7.04 -21.03 -8.23
C GLU A 408 -7.41 -19.56 -8.39
N MET A 409 -6.45 -18.65 -8.31
CA MET A 409 -6.68 -17.24 -8.58
C MET A 409 -5.50 -16.59 -9.30
N ASP A 410 -5.79 -15.51 -10.02
CA ASP A 410 -4.79 -14.65 -10.63
C ASP A 410 -4.69 -13.35 -9.81
N GLU A 411 -3.46 -12.90 -9.56
CA GLU A 411 -3.23 -11.59 -8.94
C GLU A 411 -3.55 -10.44 -9.88
N GLN A 412 -3.65 -10.70 -11.17
CA GLN A 412 -4.11 -9.75 -12.17
C GLN A 412 -5.63 -9.76 -12.20
N LEU A 413 -6.23 -8.66 -11.81
CA LEU A 413 -7.67 -8.52 -11.82
C LEU A 413 -8.14 -8.07 -13.20
N ASP A 414 -8.91 -8.92 -13.86
CA ASP A 414 -9.69 -8.54 -15.03
C ASP A 414 -11.12 -8.19 -14.59
N PHE A 415 -11.44 -6.90 -14.64
CA PHE A 415 -12.78 -6.43 -14.26
C PHE A 415 -13.89 -7.03 -15.14
N ALA A 416 -13.59 -7.32 -16.41
CA ALA A 416 -14.54 -7.97 -17.29
C ALA A 416 -14.91 -9.39 -16.82
N GLN A 417 -14.02 -10.07 -16.09
CA GLN A 417 -14.24 -11.42 -15.59
C GLN A 417 -14.98 -11.47 -14.25
N LEU A 418 -15.12 -10.33 -13.54
CA LEU A 418 -15.79 -10.29 -12.22
C LEU A 418 -17.25 -10.79 -12.26
N GLU A 419 -17.93 -10.69 -13.39
CA GLU A 419 -19.32 -11.17 -13.54
C GLU A 419 -19.42 -12.67 -13.86
N TYR A 420 -18.34 -13.28 -14.38
CA TYR A 420 -18.38 -14.64 -14.93
C TYR A 420 -17.47 -15.63 -14.23
N ARG A 421 -16.45 -15.16 -13.48
CA ARG A 421 -15.46 -16.03 -12.84
C ARG A 421 -15.38 -15.79 -11.34
N GLU A 422 -15.64 -16.82 -10.55
CA GLU A 422 -15.51 -16.79 -9.09
C GLU A 422 -14.06 -16.52 -8.66
N SER A 423 -13.07 -17.05 -9.40
CA SER A 423 -11.66 -16.78 -9.16
C SER A 423 -11.32 -15.27 -9.19
N ALA A 424 -11.94 -14.49 -10.08
CA ALA A 424 -11.76 -13.05 -10.13
C ALA A 424 -12.33 -12.34 -8.89
N ILE A 425 -13.41 -12.85 -8.32
CA ILE A 425 -13.97 -12.32 -7.06
C ILE A 425 -13.01 -12.61 -5.89
N PHE A 426 -12.41 -13.81 -5.81
CA PHE A 426 -11.40 -14.11 -4.79
C PHE A 426 -10.15 -13.24 -4.96
N SER A 427 -9.70 -13.01 -6.20
CA SER A 427 -8.59 -12.10 -6.50
C SER A 427 -8.88 -10.66 -6.01
N LEU A 428 -10.10 -10.18 -6.23
CA LEU A 428 -10.54 -8.87 -5.73
C LEU A 428 -10.58 -8.82 -4.20
N LEU A 429 -11.15 -9.86 -3.55
CA LEU A 429 -11.21 -9.94 -2.09
C LEU A 429 -9.82 -9.98 -1.46
N TYR A 430 -8.86 -10.66 -2.10
CA TYR A 430 -7.47 -10.65 -1.69
C TYR A 430 -6.82 -9.26 -1.90
N ALA A 431 -6.92 -8.69 -3.10
CA ALA A 431 -6.35 -7.38 -3.42
C ALA A 431 -6.88 -6.26 -2.53
N THR A 432 -8.16 -6.35 -2.15
CA THR A 432 -8.79 -5.39 -1.23
C THR A 432 -8.48 -5.65 0.24
N GLY A 433 -7.85 -6.78 0.59
CA GLY A 433 -7.41 -7.12 1.94
C GLY A 433 -8.45 -7.82 2.82
N TYR A 434 -9.55 -8.31 2.26
CA TYR A 434 -10.54 -9.09 3.00
C TYR A 434 -10.11 -10.54 3.23
N LEU A 435 -9.32 -11.07 2.29
CA LEU A 435 -8.72 -12.39 2.40
C LEU A 435 -7.21 -12.27 2.51
N ARG A 436 -6.61 -13.21 3.24
CA ARG A 436 -5.16 -13.40 3.29
C ARG A 436 -4.80 -14.74 2.68
N VAL A 437 -3.59 -14.80 2.13
CA VAL A 437 -2.99 -16.06 1.65
C VAL A 437 -2.23 -16.70 2.82
N ASN A 438 -2.63 -17.92 3.18
CA ASN A 438 -1.93 -18.73 4.17
C ASN A 438 -0.80 -19.54 3.52
N GLN A 439 -1.06 -20.09 2.33
CA GLN A 439 -0.11 -20.85 1.55
C GLN A 439 -0.34 -20.62 0.05
N LYS A 440 0.75 -20.59 -0.72
CA LYS A 440 0.73 -20.49 -2.18
C LYS A 440 1.60 -21.60 -2.77
N ASN A 441 1.03 -22.41 -3.66
CA ASN A 441 1.72 -23.39 -4.48
C ASN A 441 1.35 -23.13 -5.94
N ASP A 442 2.32 -22.66 -6.75
CA ASP A 442 2.11 -22.28 -8.14
C ASP A 442 0.88 -21.38 -8.34
N GLN A 443 -0.23 -21.93 -8.82
CA GLN A 443 -1.51 -21.20 -9.02
C GLN A 443 -2.56 -21.51 -7.96
N GLU A 444 -2.28 -22.44 -7.04
CA GLU A 444 -3.17 -22.76 -5.93
C GLU A 444 -2.88 -21.86 -4.72
N TYR A 445 -3.92 -21.23 -4.22
CA TYR A 445 -3.89 -20.38 -3.04
C TYR A 445 -4.77 -20.96 -1.95
N VAL A 446 -4.25 -21.01 -0.72
CA VAL A 446 -5.02 -21.32 0.46
C VAL A 446 -5.42 -20.00 1.12
N LEU A 447 -6.70 -19.67 1.04
CA LEU A 447 -7.26 -18.40 1.51
C LEU A 447 -7.96 -18.55 2.85
N MET A 448 -7.90 -17.48 3.65
CA MET A 448 -8.62 -17.31 4.92
C MET A 448 -9.11 -15.88 5.04
N LEU A 449 -10.07 -15.61 5.93
CA LEU A 449 -10.37 -14.24 6.35
C LEU A 449 -9.14 -13.60 7.00
N THR A 450 -8.93 -12.31 6.74
CA THR A 450 -7.71 -11.63 7.18
C THR A 450 -7.61 -11.58 8.70
N ASN A 451 -8.68 -11.16 9.39
CA ASN A 451 -8.71 -11.01 10.84
C ASN A 451 -10.15 -10.90 11.37
N LYS A 452 -10.28 -10.69 12.67
CA LYS A 452 -11.57 -10.59 13.35
C LYS A 452 -12.41 -9.38 12.92
N GLU A 453 -11.77 -8.26 12.66
CA GLU A 453 -12.44 -7.06 12.11
C GLU A 453 -13.16 -7.38 10.80
N VAL A 454 -12.48 -8.06 9.89
CA VAL A 454 -13.01 -8.51 8.61
C VAL A 454 -14.10 -9.54 8.80
N GLU A 455 -13.93 -10.51 9.70
CA GLU A 455 -14.93 -11.53 10.02
C GLU A 455 -16.26 -10.88 10.44
N ILE A 456 -16.21 -9.93 11.37
CA ILE A 456 -17.41 -9.23 11.86
C ILE A 456 -18.11 -8.49 10.71
N MET A 457 -17.36 -7.84 9.86
CA MET A 457 -17.91 -7.16 8.67
C MET A 457 -18.59 -8.15 7.72
N PHE A 458 -17.94 -9.26 7.37
CA PHE A 458 -18.51 -10.27 6.48
C PHE A 458 -19.79 -10.90 7.07
N ARG A 459 -19.82 -11.18 8.38
CA ARG A 459 -21.03 -11.63 9.06
C ARG A 459 -22.18 -10.64 8.93
N ARG A 460 -21.90 -9.33 8.94
CA ARG A 460 -22.91 -8.28 8.71
C ARG A 460 -23.43 -8.29 7.28
N ILE A 461 -22.53 -8.30 6.28
CA ILE A 461 -22.91 -8.34 4.85
C ILE A 461 -23.80 -9.56 4.54
N ILE A 462 -23.42 -10.72 5.09
CA ILE A 462 -24.17 -11.96 4.85
C ILE A 462 -25.55 -11.90 5.56
N ARG A 463 -25.64 -11.36 6.78
CA ARG A 463 -26.94 -11.18 7.47
C ARG A 463 -27.87 -10.25 6.70
N GLU A 464 -27.38 -9.11 6.23
CA GLU A 464 -28.15 -8.16 5.42
C GLU A 464 -28.67 -8.85 4.15
N TRP A 465 -27.86 -9.66 3.53
CA TRP A 465 -28.22 -10.41 2.36
C TRP A 465 -29.30 -11.48 2.62
N PHE A 466 -29.23 -12.22 3.72
CA PHE A 466 -30.29 -13.18 4.09
C PHE A 466 -31.61 -12.47 4.40
N ASN A 467 -31.57 -11.29 5.02
CA ASN A 467 -32.78 -10.52 5.28
C ASN A 467 -33.46 -9.99 4.00
N ASP A 468 -32.69 -9.64 2.98
CA ASP A 468 -33.22 -9.22 1.67
C ASP A 468 -33.85 -10.39 0.89
N MET A 469 -33.48 -11.64 1.20
CA MET A 469 -34.03 -12.84 0.56
C MET A 469 -35.34 -13.34 1.18
N ASP A 470 -35.74 -12.91 2.37
CA ASP A 470 -36.98 -13.31 3.03
C ASP A 470 -38.26 -12.90 2.27
N THR A 471 -38.12 -12.26 1.11
CA THR A 471 -39.25 -11.93 0.20
C THR A 471 -39.49 -12.93 -0.94
N GLY A 472 -38.71 -14.05 -1.05
CA GLY A 472 -38.90 -14.92 -2.24
C GLY A 472 -38.46 -16.38 -2.22
N TYR A 473 -37.69 -16.86 -1.26
CA TYR A 473 -37.28 -18.27 -1.24
C TYR A 473 -37.31 -18.86 0.17
N GLY A 474 -38.36 -19.59 0.48
CA GLY A 474 -38.46 -20.45 1.63
C GLY A 474 -37.46 -21.61 1.58
N ASP A 475 -36.89 -21.94 2.73
CA ASP A 475 -36.04 -23.10 3.03
C ASP A 475 -34.55 -23.03 2.71
N PHE A 476 -33.80 -22.23 3.49
CA PHE A 476 -32.41 -22.51 3.75
C PHE A 476 -32.09 -22.32 5.24
N ARG A 477 -31.75 -23.43 5.90
CA ARG A 477 -31.14 -23.64 7.24
C ARG A 477 -31.05 -22.41 8.18
N LYS A 478 -32.18 -21.86 8.57
CA LYS A 478 -32.31 -20.92 9.71
C LYS A 478 -31.77 -21.50 11.03
N GLY A 479 -31.50 -22.82 11.07
CA GLY A 479 -31.24 -23.54 12.32
C GLY A 479 -29.82 -23.45 12.86
N ARG A 480 -28.77 -23.29 12.06
CA ARG A 480 -27.38 -23.35 12.56
C ARG A 480 -26.72 -21.99 12.76
N PHE A 481 -27.01 -21.02 11.93
CA PHE A 481 -26.35 -19.71 11.99
C PHE A 481 -26.88 -18.82 13.13
N LEU A 482 -28.19 -18.87 13.40
CA LEU A 482 -28.82 -18.07 14.47
C LEU A 482 -28.55 -18.63 15.88
N GLN A 483 -28.30 -19.93 16.02
CA GLN A 483 -28.02 -20.52 17.35
C GLN A 483 -26.61 -20.25 17.88
N LYS A 484 -25.61 -20.04 17.02
CA LYS A 484 -24.24 -19.69 17.46
C LYS A 484 -24.03 -18.19 17.74
N SER A 485 -24.90 -17.30 17.24
CA SER A 485 -24.75 -15.85 17.43
C SER A 485 -25.49 -15.28 18.63
N VAL A 486 -26.23 -16.11 19.40
CA VAL A 486 -26.90 -15.72 20.65
C VAL A 486 -26.10 -16.17 21.89
N ALA A 487 -25.03 -16.95 21.68
CA ALA A 487 -24.21 -17.53 22.75
C ALA A 487 -22.73 -17.01 22.76
N ALA A 488 -22.46 -15.83 22.14
CA ALA A 488 -21.15 -15.20 22.23
C ALA A 488 -21.28 -13.70 22.57
#